data_4f9d94f9368d009eb15cba0d2118da73
#
_entry.id   4f9d94f9368d009eb15cba0d2118da73
#
_cell.length_a   1.000
_cell.length_b   1.000
_cell.length_c   1.000
_cell.angle_alpha   90.00
_cell.angle_beta   90.00
_cell.angle_gamma   90.00
#
_symmetry.space_group_name_H-M   'P 1'
#
loop_
_entity.id
_entity.type
_entity.pdbx_description
1 polymer ?
#
loop_
_entity_poly.entity_id
_entity_poly.type
_entity_poly.pdbx_seq_one_letter_code
_entity_poly.pdbx_strand_id
1 'polypeptide(L)'
;IKLSAIVFGACVTSTTYAVCWDEAASMYGTDPILLKAIGWKESRGHVGAVGSLLKDGNRALGLMQINTIHLPALRKQGITRNDLFDPCTSQKIASWVLADCLKKFGEVWRAVGCYYGGPASKAYTAMNQYSADVRRYFEGYKRKAGLPAVYTPLQPQSIKAQSVNYNEDIPNYSSVNQTIKKTSNFQIIRF
;
A
#
# COMPACT_ATOMS: atom_id res chain seq x y z
N ILE A 1 58.20 0.96 19.02
CA ILE A 1 56.96 0.22 18.98
C ILE A 1 55.89 1.21 18.45
N LYS A 2 55.42 1.01 17.18
CA LYS A 2 54.34 1.83 16.56
C LYS A 2 53.03 1.10 16.80
N LEU A 3 52.13 1.69 17.60
CA LEU A 3 50.74 1.24 17.70
C LEU A 3 49.96 1.77 16.51
N SER A 4 49.46 0.87 15.66
CA SER A 4 48.48 1.20 14.61
C SER A 4 47.07 1.08 15.23
N ALA A 5 46.35 2.19 15.29
CA ALA A 5 44.98 2.22 15.68
C ALA A 5 44.08 1.77 14.48
N ILE A 6 43.41 0.64 14.64
CA ILE A 6 42.40 0.16 13.67
C ILE A 6 41.08 0.87 13.99
N VAL A 7 40.65 1.77 13.09
CA VAL A 7 39.36 2.42 13.16
C VAL A 7 38.32 1.46 12.58
N PHE A 8 37.49 0.87 13.43
CA PHE A 8 36.29 0.11 13.01
C PHE A 8 35.20 1.11 12.58
N GLY A 9 35.04 1.28 11.28
CA GLY A 9 33.89 2.02 10.74
C GLY A 9 32.60 1.22 10.92
N ALA A 10 31.70 1.71 11.77
CA ALA A 10 30.35 1.16 11.89
C ALA A 10 29.58 1.44 10.60
N CYS A 11 29.32 0.42 9.80
CA CYS A 11 28.46 0.49 8.62
C CYS A 11 27.01 0.62 9.11
N VAL A 12 26.46 1.83 9.09
CA VAL A 12 25.04 2.09 9.39
C VAL A 12 24.25 1.62 8.19
N THR A 13 23.70 0.42 8.24
CA THR A 13 22.77 -0.09 7.22
C THR A 13 21.45 0.64 7.38
N SER A 14 21.20 1.65 6.54
CA SER A 14 19.89 2.28 6.40
C SER A 14 18.92 1.24 5.84
N THR A 15 17.95 0.79 6.64
CA THR A 15 16.83 -0.02 6.15
C THR A 15 15.96 0.85 5.26
N THR A 16 16.18 0.78 3.95
CA THR A 16 15.25 1.35 2.98
C THR A 16 14.00 0.46 2.95
N TYR A 17 12.89 0.97 3.47
CA TYR A 17 11.60 0.32 3.29
C TYR A 17 11.26 0.30 1.79
N ALA A 18 11.17 -0.89 1.23
CA ALA A 18 10.77 -1.04 -0.17
C ALA A 18 9.31 -0.59 -0.33
N VAL A 19 9.08 0.34 -1.24
CA VAL A 19 7.73 0.72 -1.68
C VAL A 19 7.42 -0.03 -2.96
N CYS A 20 6.20 -0.56 -3.09
CA CYS A 20 5.81 -1.47 -4.18
C CYS A 20 4.56 -0.95 -4.92
N TRP A 21 4.58 0.31 -5.34
CA TRP A 21 3.43 0.95 -5.99
C TRP A 21 2.93 0.19 -7.22
N ASP A 22 3.85 -0.25 -8.09
CA ASP A 22 3.49 -0.96 -9.33
C ASP A 22 2.96 -2.37 -9.02
N GLU A 23 3.59 -3.09 -8.09
CA GLU A 23 3.13 -4.40 -7.64
C GLU A 23 1.74 -4.31 -7.02
N ALA A 24 1.54 -3.37 -6.07
CA ALA A 24 0.26 -3.15 -5.42
C ALA A 24 -0.84 -2.77 -6.42
N ALA A 25 -0.53 -1.90 -7.39
CA ALA A 25 -1.45 -1.48 -8.42
C ALA A 25 -1.83 -2.63 -9.37
N SER A 26 -0.86 -3.43 -9.81
CA SER A 26 -1.08 -4.55 -10.73
C SER A 26 -1.92 -5.66 -10.11
N MET A 27 -1.85 -5.86 -8.78
CA MET A 27 -2.66 -6.89 -8.10
C MET A 27 -4.16 -6.66 -8.26
N TYR A 28 -4.60 -5.43 -8.31
CA TYR A 28 -6.03 -5.07 -8.29
C TYR A 28 -6.46 -4.15 -9.45
N GLY A 29 -5.59 -3.94 -10.42
CA GLY A 29 -5.90 -3.13 -11.60
C GLY A 29 -6.11 -1.65 -11.27
N THR A 30 -5.27 -1.06 -10.41
CA THR A 30 -5.30 0.37 -10.09
C THR A 30 -4.12 1.12 -10.76
N ASP A 31 -4.08 2.44 -10.65
CA ASP A 31 -2.98 3.26 -11.14
C ASP A 31 -1.95 3.49 -10.02
N PRO A 32 -0.66 3.12 -10.21
CA PRO A 32 0.36 3.26 -9.17
C PRO A 32 0.62 4.71 -8.77
N ILE A 33 0.47 5.67 -9.70
CA ILE A 33 0.62 7.09 -9.40
C ILE A 33 -0.56 7.60 -8.58
N LEU A 34 -1.77 7.08 -8.82
CA LEU A 34 -2.94 7.38 -7.99
C LEU A 34 -2.76 6.83 -6.57
N LEU A 35 -2.28 5.60 -6.40
CA LEU A 35 -1.96 5.05 -5.07
C LEU A 35 -0.92 5.90 -4.35
N LYS A 36 0.12 6.36 -5.05
CA LYS A 36 1.14 7.26 -4.49
C LYS A 36 0.54 8.61 -4.06
N ALA A 37 -0.40 9.16 -4.84
CA ALA A 37 -1.10 10.40 -4.50
C ALA A 37 -1.99 10.24 -3.26
N ILE A 38 -2.69 9.11 -3.13
CA ILE A 38 -3.45 8.75 -1.93
C ILE A 38 -2.52 8.65 -0.73
N GLY A 39 -1.44 7.86 -0.80
CA GLY A 39 -0.49 7.71 0.30
C GLY A 39 0.12 9.03 0.78
N TRP A 40 0.40 9.95 -0.16
CA TRP A 40 0.84 11.29 0.20
C TRP A 40 -0.25 12.10 0.93
N LYS A 41 -1.50 12.01 0.50
CA LYS A 41 -2.64 12.65 1.19
C LYS A 41 -2.83 12.08 2.58
N GLU A 42 -2.70 10.77 2.75
CA GLU A 42 -2.98 10.06 4.00
C GLU A 42 -1.93 10.33 5.08
N SER A 43 -0.65 10.15 4.77
CA SER A 43 0.39 10.15 5.80
C SER A 43 1.60 11.04 5.50
N ARG A 44 1.65 11.71 4.34
CA ARG A 44 2.85 12.41 3.86
C ARG A 44 4.08 11.50 3.76
N GLY A 45 3.88 10.20 3.58
CA GLY A 45 4.95 9.22 3.49
C GLY A 45 5.36 8.60 4.82
N HIS A 46 4.67 8.91 5.93
CA HIS A 46 4.99 8.35 7.25
C HIS A 46 4.44 6.92 7.39
N VAL A 47 5.33 5.93 7.35
CA VAL A 47 4.97 4.50 7.46
C VAL A 47 4.41 4.14 8.84
N GLY A 48 4.84 4.83 9.90
CA GLY A 48 4.39 4.65 11.28
C GLY A 48 3.18 5.50 11.67
N ALA A 49 2.50 6.16 10.72
CA ALA A 49 1.40 7.06 11.02
C ALA A 49 0.23 6.33 11.72
N VAL A 50 -0.32 6.97 12.76
CA VAL A 50 -1.47 6.47 13.53
C VAL A 50 -2.52 7.57 13.59
N GLY A 51 -3.65 7.33 12.98
CA GLY A 51 -4.80 8.24 12.99
C GLY A 51 -5.51 8.28 14.35
N SER A 52 -6.36 9.28 14.52
CA SER A 52 -7.17 9.44 15.73
C SER A 52 -8.10 8.25 15.93
N LEU A 53 -8.42 7.96 17.19
CA LEU A 53 -9.43 6.97 17.54
C LEU A 53 -10.80 7.49 17.13
N LEU A 54 -11.52 6.71 16.33
CA LEU A 54 -12.87 7.00 15.91
C LEU A 54 -13.88 6.57 16.99
N LYS A 55 -15.12 7.06 16.89
CA LYS A 55 -16.20 6.75 17.86
C LYS A 55 -16.54 5.25 17.94
N ASP A 56 -16.30 4.51 16.85
CA ASP A 56 -16.51 3.06 16.75
C ASP A 56 -15.32 2.23 17.24
N GLY A 57 -14.29 2.86 17.84
CA GLY A 57 -13.08 2.22 18.32
C GLY A 57 -12.03 1.90 17.25
N ASN A 58 -12.32 2.21 15.99
CA ASN A 58 -11.37 2.03 14.89
C ASN A 58 -10.42 3.22 14.74
N ARG A 59 -9.35 3.03 13.99
CA ARG A 59 -8.40 4.09 13.58
C ARG A 59 -7.70 3.71 12.29
N ALA A 60 -7.10 4.70 11.67
CA ALA A 60 -6.28 4.53 10.48
C ALA A 60 -4.82 4.26 10.87
N LEU A 61 -4.11 3.38 10.12
CA LEU A 61 -2.74 2.95 10.41
C LEU A 61 -1.87 2.92 9.16
N GLY A 62 -0.61 3.27 9.35
CA GLY A 62 0.47 3.11 8.37
C GLY A 62 0.44 4.11 7.23
N LEU A 63 1.28 3.85 6.23
CA LEU A 63 1.50 4.72 5.07
C LEU A 63 0.20 5.12 4.36
N MET A 64 -0.72 4.17 4.18
CA MET A 64 -1.97 4.34 3.44
C MET A 64 -3.17 4.57 4.35
N GLN A 65 -2.94 4.77 5.67
CA GLN A 65 -3.98 5.01 6.68
C GLN A 65 -5.14 4.00 6.59
N ILE A 66 -4.76 2.71 6.55
CA ILE A 66 -5.74 1.62 6.49
C ILE A 66 -6.57 1.60 7.77
N ASN A 67 -7.89 1.72 7.64
CA ASN A 67 -8.81 1.68 8.77
C ASN A 67 -8.84 0.27 9.37
N THR A 68 -8.73 0.19 10.71
CA THR A 68 -8.75 -1.09 11.44
C THR A 68 -10.07 -1.85 11.32
N ILE A 69 -11.12 -1.24 10.79
CA ILE A 69 -12.38 -1.91 10.43
C ILE A 69 -12.16 -3.08 9.45
N HIS A 70 -11.08 -3.01 8.65
CA HIS A 70 -10.72 -4.08 7.71
C HIS A 70 -10.02 -5.28 8.38
N LEU A 71 -9.56 -5.17 9.63
CA LEU A 71 -8.79 -6.23 10.30
C LEU A 71 -9.48 -7.59 10.37
N PRO A 72 -10.82 -7.69 10.59
CA PRO A 72 -11.47 -9.00 10.57
C PRO A 72 -11.32 -9.75 9.24
N ALA A 73 -11.41 -9.04 8.11
CA ALA A 73 -11.19 -9.62 6.79
C ALA A 73 -9.71 -9.90 6.52
N LEU A 74 -8.82 -8.98 6.89
CA LEU A 74 -7.37 -9.10 6.70
C LEU A 74 -6.75 -10.26 7.51
N ARG A 75 -7.25 -10.52 8.72
CA ARG A 75 -6.81 -11.64 9.55
C ARG A 75 -7.06 -12.99 8.90
N LYS A 76 -8.13 -13.14 8.12
CA LYS A 76 -8.39 -14.36 7.34
C LYS A 76 -7.28 -14.62 6.31
N GLN A 77 -6.54 -13.59 5.93
CA GLN A 77 -5.39 -13.64 5.03
C GLN A 77 -4.04 -13.64 5.78
N GLY A 78 -4.06 -13.83 7.10
CA GLY A 78 -2.86 -13.83 7.94
C GLY A 78 -2.27 -12.44 8.20
N ILE A 79 -2.99 -11.36 7.84
CA ILE A 79 -2.51 -9.99 8.02
C ILE A 79 -2.97 -9.49 9.38
N THR A 80 -2.02 -9.05 10.18
CA THR A 80 -2.24 -8.51 11.52
C THR A 80 -2.26 -6.98 11.52
N ARG A 81 -2.57 -6.40 12.67
CA ARG A 81 -2.49 -4.94 12.88
C ARG A 81 -1.09 -4.39 12.63
N ASN A 82 -0.04 -5.10 13.04
CA ASN A 82 1.34 -4.65 12.88
C ASN A 82 1.78 -4.65 11.41
N ASP A 83 1.25 -5.54 10.59
CA ASP A 83 1.56 -5.60 9.17
C ASP A 83 1.04 -4.38 8.40
N LEU A 84 0.11 -3.58 8.98
CA LEU A 84 -0.36 -2.33 8.38
C LEU A 84 0.71 -1.22 8.39
N PHE A 85 1.77 -1.36 9.17
CA PHE A 85 2.92 -0.46 9.18
C PHE A 85 4.01 -0.88 8.17
N ASP A 86 3.92 -2.09 7.61
CA ASP A 86 4.73 -2.45 6.45
C ASP A 86 4.22 -1.69 5.22
N PRO A 87 5.06 -0.85 4.57
CA PRO A 87 4.60 0.02 3.50
C PRO A 87 4.06 -0.75 2.30
N CYS A 88 4.65 -1.89 1.95
CA CYS A 88 4.20 -2.68 0.80
C CYS A 88 2.85 -3.37 1.09
N THR A 89 2.68 -3.95 2.27
CA THR A 89 1.41 -4.50 2.73
C THR A 89 0.31 -3.43 2.77
N SER A 90 0.63 -2.26 3.33
CA SER A 90 -0.29 -1.12 3.38
C SER A 90 -0.74 -0.68 1.98
N GLN A 91 0.18 -0.61 1.00
CA GLN A 91 -0.12 -0.25 -0.39
C GLN A 91 -1.01 -1.30 -1.09
N LYS A 92 -0.75 -2.60 -0.87
CA LYS A 92 -1.55 -3.70 -1.43
C LYS A 92 -2.99 -3.64 -0.90
N ILE A 93 -3.16 -3.41 0.39
CA ILE A 93 -4.49 -3.26 1.00
C ILE A 93 -5.19 -2.00 0.46
N ALA A 94 -4.48 -0.89 0.33
CA ALA A 94 -5.03 0.33 -0.24
C ALA A 94 -5.51 0.14 -1.68
N SER A 95 -4.73 -0.57 -2.50
CA SER A 95 -5.11 -0.91 -3.88
C SER A 95 -6.39 -1.76 -3.91
N TRP A 96 -6.50 -2.76 -3.02
CA TRP A 96 -7.73 -3.54 -2.86
C TRP A 96 -8.94 -2.66 -2.49
N VAL A 97 -8.82 -1.79 -1.47
CA VAL A 97 -9.93 -0.90 -1.04
C VAL A 97 -10.32 0.05 -2.17
N LEU A 98 -9.35 0.61 -2.90
CA LEU A 98 -9.62 1.47 -4.04
C LEU A 98 -10.31 0.72 -5.18
N ALA A 99 -9.89 -0.51 -5.46
CA ALA A 99 -10.50 -1.34 -6.50
C ALA A 99 -11.96 -1.69 -6.18
N ASP A 100 -12.29 -1.97 -4.92
CA ASP A 100 -13.67 -2.18 -4.48
C ASP A 100 -14.53 -0.92 -4.67
N CYS A 101 -13.97 0.26 -4.37
CA CYS A 101 -14.62 1.53 -4.64
C CYS A 101 -14.81 1.78 -6.15
N LEU A 102 -13.81 1.46 -6.98
CA LEU A 102 -13.91 1.56 -8.45
C LEU A 102 -14.97 0.62 -9.00
N LYS A 103 -15.03 -0.62 -8.53
CA LYS A 103 -16.06 -1.58 -8.91
C LYS A 103 -17.46 -1.07 -8.58
N LYS A 104 -17.63 -0.42 -7.42
CA LYS A 104 -18.93 0.08 -6.98
C LYS A 104 -19.38 1.33 -7.72
N PHE A 105 -18.48 2.27 -7.99
CA PHE A 105 -18.84 3.60 -8.48
C PHE A 105 -18.49 3.86 -9.95
N GLY A 106 -17.59 3.08 -10.54
CA GLY A 106 -17.14 3.20 -11.93
C GLY A 106 -16.24 4.41 -12.20
N GLU A 107 -16.57 5.58 -11.63
CA GLU A 107 -15.86 6.83 -11.86
C GLU A 107 -14.74 7.00 -10.82
N VAL A 108 -13.52 7.29 -11.29
CA VAL A 108 -12.29 7.25 -10.47
C VAL A 108 -12.32 8.22 -9.30
N TRP A 109 -12.82 9.44 -9.48
CA TRP A 109 -12.77 10.44 -8.42
C TRP A 109 -13.86 10.22 -7.37
N ARG A 110 -14.97 9.58 -7.73
CA ARG A 110 -15.95 9.06 -6.76
C ARG A 110 -15.37 7.88 -5.99
N ALA A 111 -14.63 7.01 -6.64
CA ALA A 111 -13.95 5.90 -5.97
C ALA A 111 -12.87 6.41 -4.98
N VAL A 112 -12.12 7.45 -5.33
CA VAL A 112 -11.19 8.11 -4.40
C VAL A 112 -11.92 8.71 -3.19
N GLY A 113 -13.07 9.36 -3.41
CA GLY A 113 -13.93 9.82 -2.31
C GLY A 113 -14.43 8.66 -1.42
N CYS A 114 -14.80 7.53 -2.05
CA CYS A 114 -15.19 6.30 -1.35
C CYS A 114 -14.05 5.71 -0.51
N TYR A 115 -12.82 5.77 -0.99
CA TYR A 115 -11.64 5.35 -0.22
C TYR A 115 -11.58 6.06 1.14
N TYR A 116 -11.83 7.37 1.16
CA TYR A 116 -11.84 8.18 2.37
C TYR A 116 -13.03 7.88 3.29
N GLY A 117 -14.25 7.88 2.74
CA GLY A 117 -15.47 7.86 3.55
C GLY A 117 -16.10 6.47 3.72
N GLY A 118 -15.67 5.50 2.92
CA GLY A 118 -16.30 4.19 2.80
C GLY A 118 -17.52 4.18 1.85
N PRO A 119 -17.89 2.98 1.38
CA PRO A 119 -18.90 2.81 0.30
C PRO A 119 -20.34 3.15 0.72
N ALA A 120 -20.64 3.24 2.01
CA ALA A 120 -21.95 3.61 2.55
C ALA A 120 -22.03 5.05 3.09
N SER A 121 -20.89 5.78 3.04
CA SER A 121 -20.82 7.14 3.60
C SER A 121 -21.72 8.11 2.83
N LYS A 122 -22.37 9.00 3.57
CA LYS A 122 -23.11 10.16 3.05
C LYS A 122 -22.36 11.48 3.23
N ALA A 123 -21.11 11.45 3.67
CA ALA A 123 -20.27 12.63 3.88
C ALA A 123 -19.73 13.19 2.54
N TYR A 124 -20.62 13.42 1.57
CA TYR A 124 -20.26 13.75 0.18
C TYR A 124 -19.34 14.98 0.06
N THR A 125 -19.56 16.01 0.85
CA THR A 125 -18.69 17.22 0.83
C THR A 125 -17.26 16.87 1.21
N ALA A 126 -17.05 16.14 2.30
CA ALA A 126 -15.72 15.72 2.74
C ALA A 126 -15.07 14.75 1.74
N MET A 127 -15.84 13.81 1.20
CA MET A 127 -15.37 12.87 0.17
C MET A 127 -14.93 13.59 -1.12
N ASN A 128 -15.70 14.58 -1.57
CA ASN A 128 -15.35 15.39 -2.75
C ASN A 128 -14.10 16.25 -2.50
N GLN A 129 -14.00 16.87 -1.32
CA GLN A 129 -12.80 17.64 -0.96
C GLN A 129 -11.55 16.75 -0.91
N TYR A 130 -11.65 15.57 -0.29
CA TYR A 130 -10.56 14.59 -0.27
C TYR A 130 -10.14 14.20 -1.69
N SER A 131 -11.11 13.88 -2.54
CA SER A 131 -10.88 13.52 -3.95
C SER A 131 -10.19 14.64 -4.72
N ALA A 132 -10.60 15.89 -4.55
CA ALA A 132 -9.97 17.05 -5.18
C ALA A 132 -8.50 17.24 -4.73
N ASP A 133 -8.22 17.01 -3.44
CA ASP A 133 -6.85 17.06 -2.92
C ASP A 133 -5.96 15.97 -3.52
N VAL A 134 -6.44 14.72 -3.56
CA VAL A 134 -5.71 13.61 -4.16
C VAL A 134 -5.47 13.86 -5.65
N ARG A 135 -6.47 14.40 -6.36
CA ARG A 135 -6.35 14.73 -7.78
C ARG A 135 -5.21 15.71 -8.05
N ARG A 136 -5.07 16.75 -7.23
CA ARG A 136 -3.95 17.72 -7.35
C ARG A 136 -2.58 17.04 -7.19
N TYR A 137 -2.43 16.10 -6.24
CA TYR A 137 -1.19 15.34 -6.08
C TYR A 137 -0.95 14.41 -7.26
N PHE A 138 -1.97 13.69 -7.70
CA PHE A 138 -1.92 12.81 -8.86
C PHE A 138 -1.45 13.55 -10.12
N GLU A 139 -2.10 14.66 -10.47
CA GLU A 139 -1.73 15.49 -11.60
C GLU A 139 -0.30 16.03 -11.47
N GLY A 140 0.12 16.41 -10.26
CA GLY A 140 1.49 16.84 -9.97
C GLY A 140 2.52 15.74 -10.21
N TYR A 141 2.25 14.51 -9.78
CA TYR A 141 3.14 13.36 -10.03
C TYR A 141 3.18 12.98 -11.49
N LYS A 142 2.05 12.96 -12.20
CA LYS A 142 2.00 12.71 -13.66
C LYS A 142 2.83 13.73 -14.41
N ARG A 143 2.68 15.04 -14.13
CA ARG A 143 3.51 16.10 -14.75
C ARG A 143 5.00 15.92 -14.51
N LYS A 144 5.41 15.59 -13.27
CA LYS A 144 6.82 15.32 -12.95
C LYS A 144 7.39 14.13 -13.71
N ALA A 145 6.57 13.15 -14.01
CA ALA A 145 6.92 11.96 -14.78
C ALA A 145 6.83 12.18 -16.31
N GLY A 146 6.46 13.35 -16.79
CA GLY A 146 6.24 13.62 -18.23
C GLY A 146 5.03 12.84 -18.80
N LEU A 147 4.08 12.45 -17.96
CA LEU A 147 2.92 11.64 -18.34
C LEU A 147 1.65 12.49 -18.41
N PRO A 148 0.68 12.12 -19.26
CA PRO A 148 -0.63 12.77 -19.28
C PRO A 148 -1.34 12.55 -17.94
N ALA A 149 -2.08 13.56 -17.47
CA ALA A 149 -2.81 13.52 -16.20
C ALA A 149 -4.12 12.71 -16.33
N VAL A 150 -4.00 11.48 -16.83
CA VAL A 150 -5.09 10.53 -17.04
C VAL A 150 -4.87 9.32 -16.13
N TYR A 151 -5.97 8.81 -15.54
CA TYR A 151 -5.98 7.56 -14.80
C TYR A 151 -5.64 6.41 -15.74
N THR A 152 -4.59 5.67 -15.42
CA THR A 152 -4.08 4.56 -16.23
C THR A 152 -3.88 3.34 -15.34
N PRO A 153 -4.90 2.48 -15.19
CA PRO A 153 -4.79 1.28 -14.37
C PRO A 153 -3.80 0.30 -15.01
N LEU A 154 -2.98 -0.33 -14.18
CA LEU A 154 -2.19 -1.48 -14.62
C LEU A 154 -3.14 -2.67 -14.84
N GLN A 155 -2.90 -3.41 -15.92
CA GLN A 155 -3.60 -4.66 -16.14
C GLN A 155 -3.25 -5.62 -14.99
N PRO A 156 -4.23 -6.26 -14.35
CA PRO A 156 -3.95 -7.31 -13.39
C PRO A 156 -3.08 -8.36 -14.08
N GLN A 157 -1.84 -8.46 -13.64
CA GLN A 157 -1.00 -9.55 -14.14
C GLN A 157 -1.66 -10.85 -13.65
N SER A 158 -2.09 -11.69 -14.59
CA SER A 158 -2.30 -13.09 -14.26
C SER A 158 -0.97 -13.58 -13.69
N ILE A 159 -0.90 -13.73 -12.38
CA ILE A 159 0.22 -14.38 -11.71
C ILE A 159 0.15 -15.83 -12.22
N LYS A 160 0.74 -16.09 -13.39
CA LYS A 160 1.22 -17.41 -13.70
C LYS A 160 2.21 -17.66 -12.58
N ALA A 161 1.83 -18.58 -11.68
CA ALA A 161 2.77 -19.14 -10.74
C ALA A 161 3.93 -19.68 -11.58
N GLN A 162 4.95 -18.85 -11.78
CA GLN A 162 6.24 -19.36 -12.18
C GLN A 162 6.64 -20.23 -10.99
N SER A 163 6.60 -21.52 -11.21
CA SER A 163 7.25 -22.48 -10.35
C SER A 163 8.74 -22.16 -10.37
N VAL A 164 9.15 -21.25 -9.49
CA VAL A 164 10.55 -21.03 -9.18
C VAL A 164 10.96 -22.27 -8.41
N ASN A 165 11.81 -23.11 -9.02
CA ASN A 165 12.45 -24.22 -8.35
C ASN A 165 13.35 -23.66 -7.24
N TYR A 166 12.85 -23.70 -6.00
CA TYR A 166 13.49 -23.16 -4.79
C TYR A 166 14.53 -24.10 -4.17
N ASN A 167 15.13 -25.04 -4.92
CA ASN A 167 15.98 -26.07 -4.33
C ASN A 167 17.48 -25.86 -4.45
N GLU A 168 17.96 -24.75 -5.03
CA GLU A 168 19.41 -24.55 -5.12
C GLU A 168 19.77 -23.09 -4.78
N ASP A 169 20.63 -22.90 -3.75
CA ASP A 169 21.46 -21.73 -3.46
C ASP A 169 20.97 -20.58 -2.55
N ILE A 170 20.31 -20.84 -1.41
CA ILE A 170 20.26 -19.80 -0.36
C ILE A 170 20.47 -20.41 1.05
N PRO A 171 21.57 -20.06 1.77
CA PRO A 171 21.71 -20.43 3.18
C PRO A 171 20.83 -19.52 4.05
N ASN A 172 20.02 -20.16 4.92
CA ASN A 172 19.21 -19.53 5.96
C ASN A 172 17.82 -19.02 5.57
N TYR A 173 16.95 -19.95 5.21
CA TYR A 173 15.63 -19.75 4.57
C TYR A 173 14.43 -19.57 5.51
N SER A 174 14.59 -19.66 6.85
CA SER A 174 13.44 -19.67 7.75
C SER A 174 12.73 -18.33 7.95
N SER A 175 13.45 -17.21 7.86
CA SER A 175 12.86 -15.87 8.04
C SER A 175 12.26 -15.31 6.73
N VAL A 176 12.88 -15.61 5.60
CA VAL A 176 12.43 -15.17 4.27
C VAL A 176 11.13 -15.88 3.85
N ASN A 177 10.99 -17.17 4.21
CA ASN A 177 9.78 -17.96 3.90
C ASN A 177 8.52 -17.46 4.60
N GLN A 178 8.61 -16.83 5.77
CA GLN A 178 7.43 -16.23 6.42
C GLN A 178 6.94 -14.98 5.66
N THR A 179 7.84 -14.19 5.13
CA THR A 179 7.50 -12.97 4.36
C THR A 179 6.94 -13.32 2.98
N ILE A 180 7.52 -14.30 2.29
CA ILE A 180 7.07 -14.75 0.96
C ILE A 180 5.73 -15.50 1.04
N LYS A 181 5.52 -16.33 2.05
CA LYS A 181 4.19 -16.95 2.28
C LYS A 181 3.10 -15.91 2.56
N LYS A 182 3.43 -14.81 3.24
CA LYS A 182 2.50 -13.69 3.45
C LYS A 182 2.16 -12.97 2.14
N THR A 183 3.12 -12.82 1.23
CA THR A 183 2.90 -12.17 -0.08
C THR A 183 2.18 -13.06 -1.09
N SER A 184 2.42 -14.37 -1.09
CA SER A 184 1.77 -15.31 -2.01
C SER A 184 0.33 -15.67 -1.61
N ASN A 185 -0.06 -15.47 -0.35
CA ASN A 185 -1.43 -15.70 0.14
C ASN A 185 -2.35 -14.48 -0.02
N PHE A 186 -1.89 -13.41 -0.65
CA PHE A 186 -2.76 -12.30 -1.08
C PHE A 186 -3.61 -12.78 -2.27
N GLN A 187 -4.45 -13.79 -2.02
CA GLN A 187 -5.49 -14.14 -2.97
C GLN A 187 -6.47 -12.97 -3.04
N ILE A 188 -6.90 -12.66 -4.28
CA ILE A 188 -7.98 -11.70 -4.54
C ILE A 188 -9.08 -11.98 -3.53
N ILE A 189 -9.29 -11.06 -2.59
CA ILE A 189 -10.41 -11.14 -1.66
C ILE A 189 -11.67 -11.01 -2.50
N ARG A 190 -12.33 -12.13 -2.80
CA ARG A 190 -13.66 -12.14 -3.40
C ARG A 190 -14.66 -12.09 -2.26
N PHE A 191 -15.45 -11.04 -2.21
CA PHE A 191 -16.66 -10.96 -1.40
C PHE A 191 -17.84 -11.48 -2.21
#